data_a5acadb463facec6a85602ba43a60909
#
_entry.id   a5acadb463facec6a85602ba43a60909
#
_cell.length_a   1.000
_cell.length_b   1.000
_cell.length_c   1.000
_cell.angle_alpha   90.00
_cell.angle_beta   90.00
_cell.angle_gamma   90.00
#
_symmetry.space_group_name_H-M   'P 1'
#
loop_
_entity.id
_entity.type
_entity.pdbx_description
1 polymer ?
#
loop_
_entity_poly.entity_id
_entity_poly.type
_entity_poly.pdbx_seq_one_letter_code
_entity_poly.pdbx_strand_id
1 'polypeptide(L)'
;QRQMCIRDRGKTRPAVPKRTKSEQGIVVEGLSNCLVKFAKCCTPVPGDDIVGFITRGYGVSVHRTDCPNADPARRKPEEKGRWIKVSWDDSTRENYSTTLEVVAKDRLNLIMDISTVLSATKTWVTNMSARTTNDGFALITIEVGVSDSTQLSTVRRRLEQVSGVLRVTRPAGR
;
A
#
# COMPACT_ATOMS: atom_id res chain seq x y z
N GLN A 1 -46.56 32.78 -41.75
CA GLN A 1 -46.08 31.40 -41.50
C GLN A 1 -44.76 31.49 -40.79
N ARG A 2 -44.73 31.15 -39.48
CA ARG A 2 -43.52 31.10 -38.69
C ARG A 2 -43.03 29.66 -38.69
N GLN A 3 -41.87 29.39 -39.30
CA GLN A 3 -41.15 28.12 -39.16
C GLN A 3 -40.49 28.06 -37.81
N MET A 4 -40.91 27.08 -36.99
CA MET A 4 -40.25 26.70 -35.74
C MET A 4 -39.04 25.82 -36.08
N CYS A 5 -37.83 26.32 -35.83
CA CYS A 5 -36.62 25.51 -35.83
C CYS A 5 -36.61 24.63 -34.59
N ILE A 6 -36.78 23.34 -34.77
CA ILE A 6 -36.53 22.32 -33.73
C ILE A 6 -35.01 22.24 -33.54
N ARG A 7 -34.51 22.72 -32.38
CA ARG A 7 -33.13 22.53 -31.98
C ARG A 7 -32.96 21.06 -31.57
N ASP A 8 -32.18 20.35 -32.34
CA ASP A 8 -31.65 19.04 -32.00
C ASP A 8 -30.99 19.07 -30.59
N ARG A 9 -31.50 18.27 -29.69
CA ARG A 9 -30.85 17.99 -28.39
C ARG A 9 -29.60 17.19 -28.67
N GLY A 10 -28.45 17.87 -28.67
CA GLY A 10 -27.14 17.26 -28.71
C GLY A 10 -27.02 16.19 -27.60
N LYS A 11 -26.66 14.99 -28.02
CA LYS A 11 -26.30 13.88 -27.15
C LYS A 11 -25.19 14.36 -26.20
N THR A 12 -25.50 14.54 -24.91
CA THR A 12 -24.51 14.79 -23.88
C THR A 12 -23.58 13.60 -23.83
N ARG A 13 -22.33 13.77 -24.23
CA ARG A 13 -21.26 12.80 -23.96
C ARG A 13 -21.21 12.56 -22.45
N PRO A 14 -21.12 11.30 -22.00
CA PRO A 14 -20.92 11.03 -20.59
C PRO A 14 -19.64 11.74 -20.13
N ALA A 15 -19.76 12.55 -19.08
CA ALA A 15 -18.63 13.29 -18.52
C ALA A 15 -17.60 12.28 -18.03
N VAL A 16 -16.38 12.36 -18.58
CA VAL A 16 -15.23 11.59 -18.09
C VAL A 16 -15.02 11.99 -16.63
N PRO A 17 -15.00 11.06 -15.69
CA PRO A 17 -14.78 11.39 -14.28
C PRO A 17 -13.46 12.14 -14.12
N LYS A 18 -13.50 13.32 -13.48
CA LYS A 18 -12.32 14.13 -13.22
C LYS A 18 -11.36 13.33 -12.33
N ARG A 19 -10.18 13.03 -12.86
CA ARG A 19 -9.09 12.42 -12.09
C ARG A 19 -8.40 13.52 -11.30
N THR A 20 -8.37 13.40 -9.99
CA THR A 20 -7.66 14.34 -9.12
C THR A 20 -6.44 13.63 -8.52
N LYS A 21 -5.29 14.26 -8.66
CA LYS A 21 -4.04 13.81 -8.05
C LYS A 21 -4.00 14.26 -6.59
N SER A 22 -3.62 13.38 -5.68
CA SER A 22 -3.27 13.73 -4.30
C SER A 22 -1.78 14.05 -4.20
N GLU A 23 -1.38 14.82 -3.20
CA GLU A 23 0.04 15.09 -2.88
C GLU A 23 0.85 13.80 -2.63
N GLN A 24 0.20 12.70 -2.28
CA GLN A 24 0.80 11.40 -1.99
C GLN A 24 0.89 10.45 -3.20
N GLY A 25 0.76 10.96 -4.42
CA GLY A 25 0.90 10.14 -5.63
C GLY A 25 -0.22 9.14 -5.88
N ILE A 26 -1.43 9.42 -5.40
CA ILE A 26 -2.62 8.62 -5.66
C ILE A 26 -3.61 9.40 -6.52
N VAL A 27 -4.12 8.74 -7.56
CA VAL A 27 -5.22 9.23 -8.38
C VAL A 27 -6.51 8.58 -7.91
N VAL A 28 -7.47 9.39 -7.50
CA VAL A 28 -8.79 8.95 -7.04
C VAL A 28 -9.82 9.20 -8.13
N GLU A 29 -10.56 8.19 -8.54
CA GLU A 29 -11.62 8.32 -9.53
C GLU A 29 -12.87 8.91 -8.89
N GLY A 30 -13.37 10.04 -9.43
CA GLY A 30 -14.67 10.62 -9.08
C GLY A 30 -14.69 11.54 -7.85
N LEU A 31 -13.58 11.76 -7.17
CA LEU A 31 -13.50 12.68 -6.04
C LEU A 31 -12.41 13.74 -6.30
N SER A 32 -12.77 15.02 -6.16
CA SER A 32 -11.83 16.13 -6.20
C SER A 32 -11.49 16.60 -4.80
N ASN A 33 -10.23 16.93 -4.51
CA ASN A 33 -9.74 17.46 -3.24
C ASN A 33 -10.03 16.59 -2.00
N CYS A 34 -9.83 15.27 -2.11
CA CYS A 34 -9.93 14.41 -0.94
C CYS A 34 -8.55 14.17 -0.31
N LEU A 35 -8.49 14.20 1.02
CA LEU A 35 -7.31 13.77 1.76
C LEU A 35 -7.13 12.27 1.57
N VAL A 36 -5.95 11.86 1.11
CA VAL A 36 -5.58 10.44 0.97
C VAL A 36 -4.69 10.04 2.14
N LYS A 37 -4.92 8.86 2.71
CA LYS A 37 -4.07 8.27 3.74
C LYS A 37 -3.83 6.80 3.43
N PHE A 38 -2.59 6.36 3.58
CA PHE A 38 -2.26 4.94 3.50
C PHE A 38 -2.68 4.20 4.76
N ALA A 39 -3.33 3.06 4.58
CA ALA A 39 -3.79 2.23 5.69
C ALA A 39 -2.61 1.60 6.42
N LYS A 40 -2.51 1.81 7.73
CA LYS A 40 -1.43 1.29 8.57
C LYS A 40 -1.40 -0.24 8.64
N CYS A 41 -2.53 -0.89 8.39
CA CYS A 41 -2.64 -2.35 8.44
C CYS A 41 -1.92 -3.09 7.30
N CYS A 42 -1.66 -2.42 6.16
CA CYS A 42 -1.05 -3.05 4.99
C CYS A 42 0.01 -2.20 4.30
N THR A 43 0.15 -0.91 4.70
CA THR A 43 1.19 0.02 4.22
C THR A 43 1.51 -0.14 2.72
N PRO A 44 0.57 0.24 1.82
CA PRO A 44 0.74 0.06 0.39
C PRO A 44 1.93 0.89 -0.13
N VAL A 45 2.62 0.37 -1.15
CA VAL A 45 3.72 1.04 -1.85
C VAL A 45 3.45 1.05 -3.36
N PRO A 46 4.03 1.98 -4.13
CA PRO A 46 3.86 2.02 -5.58
C PRO A 46 4.16 0.67 -6.24
N GLY A 47 3.24 0.25 -7.13
CA GLY A 47 3.28 -1.07 -7.76
C GLY A 47 2.48 -2.16 -7.03
N ASP A 48 1.92 -1.87 -5.85
CA ASP A 48 0.90 -2.74 -5.25
C ASP A 48 -0.47 -2.48 -5.90
N ASP A 49 -1.30 -3.52 -6.01
CA ASP A 49 -2.71 -3.36 -6.33
C ASP A 49 -3.45 -2.74 -5.14
N ILE A 50 -4.14 -1.62 -5.38
CA ILE A 50 -4.73 -0.81 -4.31
C ILE A 50 -6.22 -0.57 -4.50
N VAL A 51 -6.89 -0.33 -3.38
CA VAL A 51 -8.31 0.05 -3.32
C VAL A 51 -8.50 1.13 -2.27
N GLY A 52 -9.36 2.11 -2.56
CA GLY A 52 -9.68 3.20 -1.66
C GLY A 52 -10.95 2.93 -0.85
N PHE A 53 -10.94 3.32 0.40
CA PHE A 53 -12.11 3.31 1.27
C PHE A 53 -12.43 4.73 1.75
N ILE A 54 -13.62 5.23 1.43
CA ILE A 54 -14.09 6.56 1.86
C ILE A 54 -14.40 6.52 3.35
N THR A 55 -13.62 7.23 4.14
CA THR A 55 -13.80 7.35 5.58
C THR A 55 -14.80 8.47 5.92
N ARG A 56 -15.50 8.36 7.05
CA ARG A 56 -16.43 9.41 7.49
C ARG A 56 -15.61 10.60 8.01
N GLY A 57 -15.55 11.70 7.24
CA GLY A 57 -14.90 12.96 7.62
C GLY A 57 -13.39 13.05 7.46
N TYR A 58 -12.70 11.96 7.05
CA TYR A 58 -11.22 11.92 6.99
C TYR A 58 -10.64 11.63 5.60
N GLY A 59 -11.45 11.66 4.54
CA GLY A 59 -10.99 11.40 3.18
C GLY A 59 -10.94 9.92 2.81
N VAL A 60 -9.96 9.51 2.01
CA VAL A 60 -9.83 8.15 1.48
C VAL A 60 -8.66 7.42 2.15
N SER A 61 -8.96 6.25 2.72
CA SER A 61 -7.94 5.31 3.21
C SER A 61 -7.60 4.31 2.11
N VAL A 62 -6.34 4.26 1.70
CA VAL A 62 -5.86 3.36 0.63
C VAL A 62 -5.30 2.09 1.25
N HIS A 63 -5.86 0.96 0.83
CA HIS A 63 -5.44 -0.38 1.21
C HIS A 63 -4.88 -1.14 0.01
N ARG A 64 -4.06 -2.15 0.27
CA ARG A 64 -3.75 -3.18 -0.71
C ARG A 64 -4.98 -4.07 -0.91
N THR A 65 -5.16 -4.58 -2.12
CA THR A 65 -6.30 -5.46 -2.46
C THR A 65 -6.26 -6.80 -1.73
N ASP A 66 -5.06 -7.29 -1.37
CA ASP A 66 -4.84 -8.52 -0.59
C ASP A 66 -4.92 -8.31 0.94
N CYS A 67 -5.23 -7.09 1.40
CA CYS A 67 -5.41 -6.80 2.82
C CYS A 67 -6.71 -7.41 3.36
N PRO A 68 -6.70 -8.16 4.48
CA PRO A 68 -7.91 -8.71 5.08
C PRO A 68 -8.99 -7.67 5.40
N ASN A 69 -8.58 -6.42 5.68
CA ASN A 69 -9.51 -5.32 5.93
C ASN A 69 -10.12 -4.75 4.64
N ALA A 70 -9.58 -5.08 3.49
CA ALA A 70 -10.08 -4.69 2.18
C ALA A 70 -10.78 -5.85 1.43
N ASP A 71 -10.83 -7.03 2.03
CA ASP A 71 -11.43 -8.23 1.45
C ASP A 71 -12.91 -8.01 1.11
N PRO A 72 -13.31 -8.15 -0.17
CA PRO A 72 -14.70 -8.02 -0.59
C PRO A 72 -15.67 -8.90 0.18
N ALA A 73 -15.25 -10.10 0.61
CA ALA A 73 -16.07 -11.04 1.36
C ALA A 73 -16.38 -10.57 2.79
N ARG A 74 -15.56 -9.69 3.35
CA ARG A 74 -15.70 -9.13 4.70
C ARG A 74 -16.38 -7.75 4.72
N ARG A 75 -16.67 -7.16 3.55
CA ARG A 75 -17.29 -5.84 3.44
C ARG A 75 -18.75 -5.91 3.86
N LYS A 76 -19.13 -5.04 4.77
CA LYS A 76 -20.53 -4.89 5.17
C LYS A 76 -21.35 -4.39 3.98
N PRO A 77 -22.62 -4.83 3.80
CA PRO A 77 -23.49 -4.37 2.72
C PRO A 77 -23.62 -2.84 2.65
N GLU A 78 -23.64 -2.19 3.83
CA GLU A 78 -23.75 -0.73 4.01
C GLU A 78 -22.50 0.03 3.53
N GLU A 79 -21.36 -0.65 3.39
CA GLU A 79 -20.06 -0.07 3.01
C GLU A 79 -19.70 -0.27 1.55
N LYS A 80 -20.50 -1.03 0.78
CA LYS A 80 -20.21 -1.32 -0.63
C LYS A 80 -19.99 -0.07 -1.48
N GLY A 81 -20.77 0.99 -1.26
CA GLY A 81 -20.67 2.28 -1.97
C GLY A 81 -19.48 3.15 -1.52
N ARG A 82 -18.75 2.77 -0.48
CA ARG A 82 -17.61 3.52 0.06
C ARG A 82 -16.26 3.01 -0.49
N TRP A 83 -16.26 1.87 -1.16
CA TRP A 83 -15.07 1.32 -1.80
C TRP A 83 -14.95 1.86 -3.22
N ILE A 84 -13.86 2.50 -3.53
CA ILE A 84 -13.60 3.19 -4.79
C ILE A 84 -12.31 2.70 -5.43
N LYS A 85 -12.24 2.82 -6.76
CA LYS A 85 -11.00 2.57 -7.49
C LYS A 85 -10.04 3.72 -7.29
N VAL A 86 -8.81 3.37 -7.01
CA VAL A 86 -7.68 4.29 -6.92
C VAL A 86 -6.50 3.70 -7.69
N SER A 87 -5.62 4.54 -8.18
CA SER A 87 -4.41 4.13 -8.89
C SER A 87 -3.22 4.96 -8.46
N TRP A 88 -2.02 4.40 -8.63
CA TRP A 88 -0.79 5.13 -8.43
C TRP A 88 -0.60 6.17 -9.54
N ASP A 89 -0.01 7.30 -9.19
CA ASP A 89 0.47 8.30 -10.15
C ASP A 89 1.95 8.03 -10.45
N ASP A 90 2.30 7.84 -11.70
CA ASP A 90 3.67 7.50 -12.15
C ASP A 90 4.69 8.63 -11.91
N SER A 91 4.24 9.83 -11.55
CA SER A 91 5.10 11.01 -11.40
C SER A 91 5.72 11.18 -10.01
N THR A 92 5.31 10.39 -9.01
CA THR A 92 5.72 10.59 -7.62
C THR A 92 6.94 9.73 -7.29
N ARG A 93 8.07 10.38 -7.02
CA ARG A 93 9.32 9.74 -6.54
C ARG A 93 9.51 9.99 -5.04
N GLU A 94 8.61 9.51 -4.24
CA GLU A 94 8.71 9.59 -2.78
C GLU A 94 9.15 8.25 -2.19
N ASN A 95 9.78 8.29 -1.03
CA ASN A 95 10.06 7.09 -0.26
C ASN A 95 8.81 6.72 0.55
N TYR A 96 8.30 5.53 0.31
CA TYR A 96 7.13 4.99 1.00
C TYR A 96 7.56 4.07 2.13
N SER A 97 7.03 4.32 3.32
CA SER A 97 7.32 3.46 4.48
C SER A 97 6.45 2.22 4.46
N THR A 98 7.07 1.06 4.64
CA THR A 98 6.38 -0.22 4.79
C THR A 98 7.05 -1.07 5.86
N THR A 99 6.32 -2.04 6.38
CA THR A 99 6.80 -2.94 7.43
C THR A 99 7.07 -4.33 6.86
N LEU A 100 8.18 -4.92 7.23
CA LEU A 100 8.52 -6.32 7.00
C LEU A 100 8.57 -7.05 8.33
N GLU A 101 7.98 -8.24 8.38
CA GLU A 101 8.09 -9.17 9.50
C GLU A 101 8.96 -10.35 9.07
N VAL A 102 10.06 -10.54 9.78
CA VAL A 102 11.02 -11.64 9.55
C VAL A 102 10.88 -12.64 10.70
N VAL A 103 10.65 -13.89 10.33
CA VAL A 103 10.70 -15.03 11.26
C VAL A 103 11.96 -15.81 10.96
N ALA A 104 12.81 -16.00 11.98
CA ALA A 104 14.09 -16.68 11.81
C ALA A 104 14.36 -17.59 13.02
N LYS A 105 15.24 -18.58 12.87
CA LYS A 105 15.85 -19.27 14.02
C LYS A 105 16.76 -18.28 14.74
N ASP A 106 16.60 -18.16 16.07
CA ASP A 106 17.47 -17.29 16.86
C ASP A 106 18.90 -17.85 16.87
N ARG A 107 19.86 -16.99 16.58
CA ARG A 107 21.28 -17.31 16.56
C ARG A 107 22.16 -16.08 16.75
N LEU A 108 23.39 -16.31 17.11
CA LEU A 108 24.39 -15.26 17.18
C LEU A 108 24.54 -14.55 15.82
N ASN A 109 24.70 -13.23 15.84
CA ASN A 109 24.90 -12.35 14.70
C ASN A 109 23.72 -12.25 13.70
N LEU A 110 22.54 -12.82 14.00
CA LEU A 110 21.38 -12.75 13.10
C LEU A 110 21.02 -11.30 12.71
N ILE A 111 20.94 -10.40 13.68
CA ILE A 111 20.60 -8.98 13.45
C ILE A 111 21.69 -8.28 12.60
N MET A 112 22.97 -8.61 12.82
CA MET A 112 24.06 -8.04 12.02
C MET A 112 23.96 -8.47 10.57
N ASP A 113 23.67 -9.74 10.29
CA ASP A 113 23.51 -10.25 8.93
C ASP A 113 22.33 -9.59 8.22
N ILE A 114 21.19 -9.46 8.91
CA ILE A 114 20.01 -8.72 8.42
C ILE A 114 20.37 -7.26 8.11
N SER A 115 21.06 -6.58 9.02
CA SER A 115 21.47 -5.19 8.84
C SER A 115 22.44 -5.03 7.64
N THR A 116 23.34 -5.99 7.46
CA THR A 116 24.27 -6.02 6.31
C THR A 116 23.51 -6.12 4.98
N VAL A 117 22.49 -6.97 4.90
CA VAL A 117 21.62 -7.10 3.72
C VAL A 117 20.86 -5.80 3.44
N LEU A 118 20.30 -5.17 4.47
CA LEU A 118 19.58 -3.90 4.32
C LEU A 118 20.50 -2.78 3.84
N SER A 119 21.72 -2.71 4.37
CA SER A 119 22.76 -1.78 3.92
C SER A 119 23.16 -2.04 2.47
N ALA A 120 23.40 -3.29 2.09
CA ALA A 120 23.77 -3.68 0.72
C ALA A 120 22.67 -3.38 -0.31
N THR A 121 21.41 -3.37 0.10
CA THR A 121 20.26 -2.99 -0.74
C THR A 121 19.99 -1.48 -0.75
N LYS A 122 20.80 -0.69 -0.05
CA LYS A 122 20.61 0.76 0.13
C LYS A 122 19.21 1.11 0.60
N THR A 123 18.63 0.26 1.45
CA THR A 123 17.29 0.42 1.98
C THR A 123 17.34 1.30 3.22
N TRP A 124 16.51 2.33 3.25
CA TRP A 124 16.37 3.17 4.42
C TRP A 124 15.61 2.41 5.51
N VAL A 125 16.18 2.30 6.70
CA VAL A 125 15.53 1.66 7.87
C VAL A 125 15.16 2.75 8.87
N THR A 126 13.89 2.86 9.21
CA THR A 126 13.38 3.84 10.18
C THR A 126 13.23 3.23 11.57
N ASN A 127 12.89 1.95 11.63
CA ASN A 127 12.74 1.23 12.88
C ASN A 127 13.08 -0.25 12.71
N MET A 128 13.66 -0.85 13.73
CA MET A 128 13.88 -2.29 13.81
C MET A 128 13.65 -2.74 15.24
N SER A 129 12.79 -3.72 15.43
CA SER A 129 12.58 -4.36 16.73
C SER A 129 12.69 -5.87 16.58
N ALA A 130 13.33 -6.51 17.53
CA ALA A 130 13.51 -7.96 17.58
C ALA A 130 13.07 -8.49 18.92
N ARG A 131 12.41 -9.64 18.92
CA ARG A 131 12.07 -10.39 20.12
C ARG A 131 12.31 -11.88 19.89
N THR A 132 12.85 -12.55 20.86
CA THR A 132 13.00 -14.01 20.85
C THR A 132 11.77 -14.65 21.48
N THR A 133 11.29 -15.73 20.89
CA THR A 133 10.22 -16.57 21.44
C THR A 133 10.80 -17.70 22.27
N ASN A 134 9.99 -18.27 23.17
CA ASN A 134 10.41 -19.40 24.00
C ASN A 134 10.79 -20.66 23.20
N ASP A 135 10.34 -20.74 21.94
CA ASP A 135 10.60 -21.85 21.01
C ASP A 135 11.91 -21.67 20.21
N GLY A 136 12.73 -20.68 20.58
CA GLY A 136 14.03 -20.42 19.92
C GLY A 136 13.93 -19.75 18.56
N PHE A 137 12.82 -19.04 18.27
CA PHE A 137 12.69 -18.23 17.06
C PHE A 137 12.84 -16.74 17.41
N ALA A 138 13.41 -16.00 16.46
CA ALA A 138 13.43 -14.55 16.47
C ALA A 138 12.31 -14.01 15.57
N LEU A 139 11.51 -13.10 16.11
CA LEU A 139 10.52 -12.33 15.38
C LEU A 139 11.05 -10.91 15.26
N ILE A 140 11.35 -10.48 14.03
CA ILE A 140 11.98 -9.20 13.76
C ILE A 140 11.04 -8.37 12.90
N THR A 141 10.67 -7.20 13.41
CA THR A 141 9.84 -6.23 12.68
C THR A 141 10.75 -5.10 12.20
N ILE A 142 10.73 -4.83 10.90
CA ILE A 142 11.57 -3.82 10.26
C ILE A 142 10.69 -2.86 9.49
N GLU A 143 10.79 -1.56 9.79
CA GLU A 143 10.18 -0.50 9.00
C GLU A 143 11.19 0.03 8.00
N VAL A 144 10.86 -0.09 6.72
CA VAL A 144 11.75 0.27 5.60
C VAL A 144 11.11 1.31 4.70
N GLY A 145 11.95 2.24 4.22
CA GLY A 145 11.60 3.19 3.17
C GLY A 145 12.00 2.63 1.82
N VAL A 146 11.03 2.52 0.91
CA VAL A 146 11.23 2.00 -0.46
C VAL A 146 10.54 2.89 -1.47
N SER A 147 11.04 2.93 -2.70
CA SER A 147 10.43 3.70 -3.79
C SER A 147 9.27 2.95 -4.45
N ASP A 148 9.35 1.62 -4.51
CA ASP A 148 8.38 0.79 -5.22
C ASP A 148 8.37 -0.67 -4.72
N SER A 149 7.40 -1.43 -5.23
CA SER A 149 7.24 -2.86 -4.92
C SER A 149 8.37 -3.73 -5.45
N THR A 150 9.09 -3.31 -6.50
CA THR A 150 10.22 -4.03 -7.08
C THR A 150 11.42 -3.98 -6.14
N GLN A 151 11.74 -2.79 -5.61
CA GLN A 151 12.77 -2.62 -4.59
C GLN A 151 12.43 -3.45 -3.35
N LEU A 152 11.18 -3.37 -2.87
CA LEU A 152 10.71 -4.13 -1.72
C LEU A 152 10.85 -5.64 -1.93
N SER A 153 10.48 -6.14 -3.12
CA SER A 153 10.61 -7.56 -3.47
C SER A 153 12.09 -8.01 -3.49
N THR A 154 12.98 -7.14 -3.94
CA THR A 154 14.42 -7.40 -3.93
C THR A 154 14.96 -7.50 -2.50
N VAL A 155 14.57 -6.56 -1.63
CA VAL A 155 14.92 -6.58 -0.20
C VAL A 155 14.42 -7.86 0.46
N ARG A 156 13.13 -8.19 0.26
CA ARG A 156 12.53 -9.40 0.81
C ARG A 156 13.30 -10.66 0.40
N ARG A 157 13.56 -10.84 -0.89
CA ARG A 157 14.29 -12.01 -1.42
C ARG A 157 15.69 -12.12 -0.86
N ARG A 158 16.40 -11.01 -0.67
CA ARG A 158 17.74 -11.04 -0.05
C ARG A 158 17.69 -11.36 1.44
N LEU A 159 16.68 -10.89 2.17
CA LEU A 159 16.48 -11.25 3.57
C LEU A 159 16.14 -12.74 3.71
N GLU A 160 15.38 -13.32 2.79
CA GLU A 160 15.07 -14.76 2.77
C GLU A 160 16.33 -15.63 2.54
N GLN A 161 17.39 -15.08 1.97
CA GLN A 161 18.68 -15.78 1.77
C GLN A 161 19.60 -15.75 3.00
N VAL A 162 19.29 -14.96 4.02
CA VAL A 162 20.06 -14.93 5.27
C VAL A 162 19.90 -16.25 6.00
N SER A 163 21.01 -16.84 6.40
CA SER A 163 21.01 -18.11 7.15
C SER A 163 20.16 -18.02 8.40
N GLY A 164 19.26 -18.98 8.58
CA GLY A 164 18.33 -19.03 9.70
C GLY A 164 17.01 -18.29 9.47
N VAL A 165 16.86 -17.47 8.44
CA VAL A 165 15.58 -16.86 8.09
C VAL A 165 14.65 -17.92 7.50
N LEU A 166 13.45 -18.01 8.03
CA LEU A 166 12.43 -18.99 7.62
C LEU A 166 11.39 -18.34 6.72
N ARG A 167 11.03 -17.09 7.00
CA ARG A 167 9.99 -16.38 6.27
C ARG A 167 10.15 -14.87 6.44
N VAL A 168 9.89 -14.15 5.35
CA VAL A 168 9.78 -12.69 5.33
C VAL A 168 8.42 -12.32 4.75
N THR A 169 7.59 -11.63 5.54
CA THR A 169 6.24 -11.24 5.14
C THR A 169 5.99 -9.75 5.37
N ARG A 170 5.02 -9.21 4.65
CA ARG A 170 4.44 -7.91 4.99
C ARG A 170 3.24 -8.17 5.88
N PRO A 171 3.08 -7.45 7.00
CA PRO A 171 1.90 -7.61 7.84
C PRO A 171 0.65 -7.30 7.01
N ALA A 172 -0.34 -8.16 7.13
CA ALA A 172 -1.63 -8.00 6.51
C ALA A 172 -2.68 -7.95 7.62
N GLY A 173 -3.02 -6.74 8.05
CA GLY A 173 -4.15 -6.47 8.94
C GLY A 173 -4.06 -7.04 10.35
N ARG A 174 -3.81 -6.21 11.32
CA ARG A 174 -4.29 -6.40 12.70
C ARG A 174 -5.51 -5.53 12.92
#